data_cbe80321440e4b3a7232f9b1d06cd778
#
_entry.id   cbe80321440e4b3a7232f9b1d06cd778
#
_cell.length_a   1.000
_cell.length_b   1.000
_cell.length_c   1.000
_cell.angle_alpha   90.00
_cell.angle_beta   90.00
_cell.angle_gamma   90.00
#
_symmetry.space_group_name_H-M   'P 1'
#
loop_
_entity.id
_entity.type
_entity.pdbx_description
1 polymer ?
#
loop_
_entity_poly.entity_id
_entity_poly.type
_entity_poly.pdbx_seq_one_letter_code
_entity_poly.pdbx_strand_id
1 'polypeptide(L)'
;EPRVLEVARNVDTVVFDKTGTLTEGVMNVQNAVISAAAGSVLGASFASLINETTILSSANAIESANSHPVALAISRYALAGGAKNLVATDFSVTPGSGAAGRVNLGTQSPVVLIGSPAAVAHSCTDFHPEIKAAVTAGQSAGLTVAVLAWDGVALAVFAVGDQLKNDAAQTVSALQSMGITPWLVTGDSAEVAASVASTVGIDNEHVVSAAMPETKLAIVERLKSEGRCVLMVGDGINDAAALTAADLSMAMGTGTDTAISSADITLMNSGLASVISALKLSQKTLKIIRLNMGWALIYNVIGLPIAALGLLTPL
;
A
#
# COMPACT_ATOMS: atom_id res chain seq x y z
N GLU A 1 -16.80 22.16 -2.09
CA GLU A 1 -17.88 22.61 -2.98
C GLU A 1 -19.22 21.96 -2.59
N PRO A 2 -20.40 22.64 -2.71
CA PRO A 2 -21.70 22.05 -2.35
C PRO A 2 -22.01 20.76 -3.13
N ARG A 3 -21.60 20.67 -4.40
CA ARG A 3 -21.74 19.48 -5.26
C ARG A 3 -21.09 18.25 -4.63
N VAL A 4 -19.88 18.37 -4.08
CA VAL A 4 -19.14 17.29 -3.44
C VAL A 4 -19.93 16.65 -2.30
N LEU A 5 -20.61 17.49 -1.49
CA LEU A 5 -21.44 17.02 -0.37
C LEU A 5 -22.69 16.25 -0.86
N GLU A 6 -23.27 16.67 -1.98
CA GLU A 6 -24.45 16.01 -2.55
C GLU A 6 -24.07 14.65 -3.16
N VAL A 7 -22.96 14.59 -3.90
CA VAL A 7 -22.46 13.35 -4.49
C VAL A 7 -22.06 12.36 -3.41
N ALA A 8 -21.33 12.81 -2.37
CA ALA A 8 -20.88 11.97 -1.26
C ALA A 8 -22.03 11.25 -0.52
N ARG A 9 -23.25 11.81 -0.55
CA ARG A 9 -24.43 11.15 0.01
C ARG A 9 -24.93 9.99 -0.83
N ASN A 10 -24.77 10.07 -2.12
CA ASN A 10 -25.34 9.13 -3.10
C ASN A 10 -24.34 8.03 -3.48
N VAL A 11 -23.10 8.09 -3.00
CA VAL A 11 -22.09 7.05 -3.25
C VAL A 11 -22.62 5.70 -2.82
N ASP A 12 -22.65 4.76 -3.76
CA ASP A 12 -23.02 3.36 -3.57
C ASP A 12 -21.89 2.38 -3.90
N THR A 13 -20.84 2.87 -4.54
CA THR A 13 -19.69 2.07 -4.98
C THR A 13 -18.40 2.82 -4.69
N VAL A 14 -17.42 2.14 -4.07
CA VAL A 14 -16.08 2.68 -3.84
C VAL A 14 -15.06 1.82 -4.57
N VAL A 15 -14.27 2.44 -5.42
CA VAL A 15 -13.14 1.81 -6.12
C VAL A 15 -11.85 2.20 -5.40
N PHE A 16 -11.14 1.21 -4.90
CA PHE A 16 -9.83 1.38 -4.27
C PHE A 16 -8.72 1.00 -5.24
N ASP A 17 -7.71 1.85 -5.37
CA ASP A 17 -6.38 1.38 -5.75
C ASP A 17 -5.75 0.60 -4.60
N LYS A 18 -4.78 -0.27 -4.89
CA LYS A 18 -4.04 -1.00 -3.85
C LYS A 18 -2.93 -0.14 -3.24
N THR A 19 -1.97 0.24 -4.08
CA THR A 19 -0.69 0.81 -3.65
C THR A 19 -0.88 2.23 -3.10
N GLY A 20 -0.34 2.48 -1.89
CA GLY A 20 -0.49 3.79 -1.24
C GLY A 20 -1.91 4.12 -0.77
N THR A 21 -2.91 3.29 -1.08
CA THR A 21 -4.32 3.45 -0.70
C THR A 21 -4.75 2.42 0.33
N LEU A 22 -4.93 1.16 -0.06
CA LEU A 22 -5.15 0.05 0.89
C LEU A 22 -3.87 -0.35 1.62
N THR A 23 -2.71 -0.03 1.03
CA THR A 23 -1.39 -0.30 1.58
C THR A 23 -0.71 1.01 2.02
N GLU A 24 0.37 0.87 2.79
CA GLU A 24 1.15 2.03 3.29
C GLU A 24 1.92 2.77 2.19
N GLY A 25 2.06 2.18 0.99
CA GLY A 25 2.86 2.72 -0.11
C GLY A 25 4.37 2.60 0.13
N VAL A 26 4.76 1.83 1.14
CA VAL A 26 6.15 1.64 1.54
C VAL A 26 6.46 0.16 1.59
N MET A 27 7.47 -0.26 0.82
CA MET A 27 7.96 -1.64 0.87
C MET A 27 8.50 -1.97 2.26
N ASN A 28 8.08 -3.11 2.82
CA ASN A 28 8.56 -3.64 4.09
C ASN A 28 8.85 -5.14 3.96
N VAL A 29 9.81 -5.65 4.74
CA VAL A 29 10.02 -7.09 4.87
C VAL A 29 8.86 -7.66 5.66
N GLN A 30 8.02 -8.47 5.00
CA GLN A 30 6.87 -9.12 5.64
C GLN A 30 7.25 -10.46 6.28
N ASN A 31 8.24 -11.13 5.70
CA ASN A 31 8.79 -12.37 6.24
C ASN A 31 10.27 -12.45 5.91
N ALA A 32 11.06 -12.97 6.85
CA ALA A 32 12.48 -13.28 6.66
C ALA A 32 12.78 -14.66 7.22
N VAL A 33 13.53 -15.43 6.45
CA VAL A 33 14.03 -16.76 6.85
C VAL A 33 15.55 -16.72 6.79
N ILE A 34 16.20 -17.04 7.91
CA ILE A 34 17.66 -17.13 8.03
C ILE A 34 18.00 -18.58 8.37
N SER A 35 18.75 -19.25 7.50
CA SER A 35 19.10 -20.65 7.66
C SER A 35 20.54 -20.82 8.14
N ALA A 36 20.69 -21.08 9.42
CA ALA A 36 22.00 -21.49 9.98
C ALA A 36 22.46 -22.84 9.42
N ALA A 37 21.52 -23.74 9.09
CA ALA A 37 21.85 -25.05 8.49
C ALA A 37 22.48 -24.90 7.10
N ALA A 38 21.98 -23.97 6.28
CA ALA A 38 22.60 -23.66 4.98
C ALA A 38 24.04 -23.18 5.12
N GLY A 39 24.36 -22.43 6.16
CA GLY A 39 25.68 -21.90 6.44
C GLY A 39 26.72 -22.93 6.83
N SER A 40 26.35 -24.16 7.20
CA SER A 40 27.29 -25.24 7.55
C SER A 40 28.25 -25.59 6.39
N VAL A 41 27.84 -25.31 5.16
CA VAL A 41 28.65 -25.54 3.93
C VAL A 41 29.86 -24.61 3.86
N LEU A 42 29.81 -23.43 4.49
CA LEU A 42 30.92 -22.45 4.47
C LEU A 42 32.13 -22.89 5.34
N GLY A 43 31.99 -23.98 6.09
CA GLY A 43 33.06 -24.53 6.91
C GLY A 43 33.24 -23.91 8.29
N ALA A 44 34.13 -24.48 9.09
CA ALA A 44 34.30 -24.15 10.51
C ALA A 44 34.75 -22.71 10.76
N SER A 45 35.40 -22.05 9.83
CA SER A 45 35.83 -20.65 9.95
C SER A 45 34.69 -19.65 9.96
N PHE A 46 33.53 -20.03 9.44
CA PHE A 46 32.32 -19.21 9.45
C PHE A 46 31.31 -19.61 10.55
N ALA A 47 31.50 -20.75 11.22
CA ALA A 47 30.52 -21.30 12.15
C ALA A 47 30.10 -20.33 13.27
N SER A 48 31.04 -19.53 13.79
CA SER A 48 30.76 -18.52 14.82
C SER A 48 30.10 -17.23 14.26
N LEU A 49 30.17 -17.02 12.96
CA LEU A 49 29.65 -15.83 12.28
C LEU A 49 28.23 -16.04 11.72
N ILE A 50 27.82 -17.30 11.57
CA ILE A 50 26.49 -17.65 11.05
C ILE A 50 25.47 -17.52 12.19
N ASN A 51 25.03 -16.29 12.41
CA ASN A 51 23.95 -15.95 13.32
C ASN A 51 23.14 -14.79 12.75
N GLU A 52 21.94 -14.62 13.25
CA GLU A 52 20.97 -13.64 12.74
C GLU A 52 21.56 -12.24 12.70
N THR A 53 22.16 -11.76 13.78
CA THR A 53 22.72 -10.40 13.86
C THR A 53 23.82 -10.17 12.82
N THR A 54 24.69 -11.15 12.57
CA THR A 54 25.79 -10.99 11.60
C THR A 54 25.27 -11.02 10.16
N ILE A 55 24.31 -11.89 9.87
CA ILE A 55 23.66 -11.97 8.54
C ILE A 55 22.89 -10.67 8.27
N LEU A 56 22.11 -10.17 9.24
CA LEU A 56 21.42 -8.88 9.11
C LEU A 56 22.40 -7.70 8.98
N SER A 57 23.54 -7.74 9.69
CA SER A 57 24.56 -6.71 9.55
C SER A 57 25.18 -6.69 8.15
N SER A 58 25.41 -7.85 7.56
CA SER A 58 25.90 -7.94 6.19
C SER A 58 24.85 -7.51 5.15
N ALA A 59 23.56 -7.82 5.41
CA ALA A 59 22.45 -7.32 4.60
C ALA A 59 22.41 -5.80 4.62
N ASN A 60 22.45 -5.19 5.81
CA ASN A 60 22.46 -3.75 5.96
C ASN A 60 23.69 -3.10 5.30
N ALA A 61 24.87 -3.71 5.39
CA ALA A 61 26.10 -3.18 4.78
C ALA A 61 25.99 -3.05 3.24
N ILE A 62 25.30 -3.99 2.59
CA ILE A 62 25.06 -3.95 1.14
C ILE A 62 23.89 -3.00 0.80
N GLU A 63 22.76 -3.14 1.48
CA GLU A 63 21.52 -2.49 1.05
C GLU A 63 21.41 -1.03 1.50
N SER A 64 22.16 -0.60 2.52
CA SER A 64 22.20 0.82 2.93
C SER A 64 22.82 1.74 1.88
N ALA A 65 23.62 1.21 0.98
CA ALA A 65 24.22 1.94 -0.14
C ALA A 65 23.34 1.93 -1.41
N ASN A 66 22.18 1.27 -1.38
CA ASN A 66 21.29 1.07 -2.51
C ASN A 66 19.98 1.83 -2.29
N SER A 67 19.57 2.67 -3.24
CA SER A 67 18.34 3.47 -3.16
C SER A 67 17.07 2.72 -3.61
N HIS A 68 17.19 1.46 -4.03
CA HIS A 68 16.03 0.68 -4.47
C HIS A 68 15.04 0.44 -3.31
N PRO A 69 13.70 0.53 -3.51
CA PRO A 69 12.71 0.36 -2.43
C PRO A 69 12.85 -0.95 -1.64
N VAL A 70 13.17 -2.06 -2.30
CA VAL A 70 13.44 -3.36 -1.66
C VAL A 70 14.68 -3.30 -0.77
N ALA A 71 15.75 -2.65 -1.24
CA ALA A 71 16.98 -2.46 -0.48
C ALA A 71 16.74 -1.66 0.81
N LEU A 72 16.02 -0.55 0.69
CA LEU A 72 15.63 0.27 1.84
C LEU A 72 14.77 -0.50 2.85
N ALA A 73 13.88 -1.38 2.37
CA ALA A 73 13.08 -2.25 3.23
C ALA A 73 13.95 -3.25 4.00
N ILE A 74 14.89 -3.91 3.32
CA ILE A 74 15.81 -4.87 3.93
C ILE A 74 16.73 -4.18 4.93
N SER A 75 17.29 -3.01 4.58
CA SER A 75 18.14 -2.23 5.48
C SER A 75 17.39 -1.82 6.76
N ARG A 76 16.15 -1.31 6.65
CA ARG A 76 15.32 -0.97 7.82
C ARG A 76 15.02 -2.19 8.68
N TYR A 77 14.66 -3.30 8.07
CA TYR A 77 14.39 -4.55 8.78
C TYR A 77 15.63 -5.03 9.53
N ALA A 78 16.80 -5.03 8.87
CA ALA A 78 18.05 -5.43 9.46
C ALA A 78 18.42 -4.56 10.68
N LEU A 79 18.30 -3.23 10.57
CA LEU A 79 18.57 -2.32 11.68
C LEU A 79 17.60 -2.53 12.85
N ALA A 80 16.32 -2.75 12.59
CA ALA A 80 15.33 -3.08 13.63
C ALA A 80 15.64 -4.41 14.32
N GLY A 81 16.21 -5.38 13.58
CA GLY A 81 16.72 -6.67 14.12
C GLY A 81 18.09 -6.61 14.80
N GLY A 82 18.62 -5.42 15.04
CA GLY A 82 19.88 -5.22 15.76
C GLY A 82 21.15 -5.36 14.91
N ALA A 83 21.03 -5.18 13.60
CA ALA A 83 22.20 -5.16 12.71
C ALA A 83 23.19 -4.06 13.09
N LYS A 84 24.48 -4.38 13.02
CA LYS A 84 25.55 -3.42 13.20
C LYS A 84 25.80 -2.65 11.89
N ASN A 85 26.21 -1.41 12.01
CA ASN A 85 26.62 -0.61 10.86
C ASN A 85 28.04 -1.07 10.41
N LEU A 86 28.06 -1.94 9.41
CA LEU A 86 29.28 -2.36 8.73
C LEU A 86 29.32 -1.66 7.35
N VAL A 87 30.52 -1.53 6.82
CA VAL A 87 30.74 -0.92 5.50
C VAL A 87 31.14 -2.03 4.53
N ALA A 88 30.48 -2.04 3.38
CA ALA A 88 30.87 -2.89 2.26
C ALA A 88 31.98 -2.21 1.45
N THR A 89 32.97 -2.99 1.03
CA THR A 89 33.96 -2.62 0.00
C THR A 89 33.61 -3.31 -1.29
N ASP A 90 34.20 -2.84 -2.41
CA ASP A 90 33.94 -3.41 -3.76
C ASP A 90 32.44 -3.50 -4.10
N PHE A 91 31.68 -2.49 -3.64
CA PHE A 91 30.24 -2.45 -3.83
C PHE A 91 29.86 -2.25 -5.30
N SER A 92 28.93 -3.06 -5.77
CA SER A 92 28.39 -3.00 -7.12
C SER A 92 26.90 -3.31 -7.13
N VAL A 93 26.14 -2.64 -8.01
CA VAL A 93 24.71 -2.89 -8.25
C VAL A 93 24.55 -3.32 -9.71
N THR A 94 23.88 -4.45 -9.91
CA THR A 94 23.49 -4.92 -11.24
C THR A 94 21.98 -4.77 -11.38
N PRO A 95 21.49 -3.87 -12.25
CA PRO A 95 20.04 -3.65 -12.44
C PRO A 95 19.32 -4.96 -12.73
N GLY A 96 18.18 -5.21 -12.03
CA GLY A 96 17.38 -6.42 -12.18
C GLY A 96 17.95 -7.70 -11.52
N SER A 97 19.20 -7.66 -11.06
CA SER A 97 19.86 -8.83 -10.45
C SER A 97 20.04 -8.66 -8.95
N GLY A 98 20.59 -7.53 -8.50
CA GLY A 98 20.83 -7.27 -7.09
C GLY A 98 22.08 -6.43 -6.84
N ALA A 99 22.59 -6.49 -5.61
CA ALA A 99 23.79 -5.77 -5.16
C ALA A 99 24.79 -6.75 -4.53
N ALA A 100 26.06 -6.48 -4.70
CA ALA A 100 27.15 -7.27 -4.14
C ALA A 100 28.27 -6.39 -3.57
N GLY A 101 29.00 -6.93 -2.63
CA GLY A 101 30.18 -6.28 -2.06
C GLY A 101 30.87 -7.19 -1.06
N ARG A 102 32.02 -6.79 -0.59
CA ARG A 102 32.78 -7.51 0.43
C ARG A 102 32.53 -6.86 1.79
N VAL A 103 32.11 -7.65 2.76
CA VAL A 103 31.79 -7.16 4.12
C VAL A 103 32.79 -7.71 5.13
N ASN A 104 33.45 -6.82 5.86
CA ASN A 104 34.39 -7.22 6.90
C ASN A 104 33.64 -7.59 8.20
N LEU A 105 33.69 -8.87 8.55
CA LEU A 105 33.08 -9.43 9.78
C LEU A 105 34.11 -9.66 10.90
N GLY A 106 35.28 -9.06 10.80
CA GLY A 106 36.39 -9.19 11.74
C GLY A 106 37.38 -10.25 11.30
N THR A 107 37.11 -11.54 11.52
CA THR A 107 38.00 -12.65 11.14
C THR A 107 37.86 -13.10 9.70
N GLN A 108 36.71 -12.80 9.08
CA GLN A 108 36.38 -13.16 7.71
C GLN A 108 35.83 -11.95 6.95
N SER A 109 35.98 -11.96 5.64
CA SER A 109 35.46 -10.90 4.77
C SER A 109 34.79 -11.52 3.54
N PRO A 110 33.57 -12.11 3.71
CA PRO A 110 32.88 -12.77 2.60
C PRO A 110 32.47 -11.78 1.52
N VAL A 111 32.33 -12.27 0.30
CA VAL A 111 31.55 -11.60 -0.74
C VAL A 111 30.09 -11.85 -0.46
N VAL A 112 29.38 -10.77 -0.18
CA VAL A 112 27.95 -10.78 0.09
C VAL A 112 27.22 -10.38 -1.20
N LEU A 113 26.27 -11.20 -1.61
CA LEU A 113 25.37 -10.95 -2.74
C LEU A 113 23.94 -10.93 -2.21
N ILE A 114 23.17 -9.88 -2.54
CA ILE A 114 21.73 -9.82 -2.29
C ILE A 114 21.03 -9.54 -3.61
N GLY A 115 20.08 -10.39 -3.99
CA GLY A 115 19.42 -10.21 -5.27
C GLY A 115 18.21 -11.11 -5.47
N SER A 116 17.66 -11.06 -6.69
CA SER A 116 16.58 -11.96 -7.06
C SER A 116 17.01 -13.43 -6.95
N PRO A 117 16.07 -14.36 -6.63
CA PRO A 117 16.41 -15.78 -6.53
C PRO A 117 17.12 -16.32 -7.77
N ALA A 118 16.71 -15.87 -8.97
CA ALA A 118 17.35 -16.27 -10.22
C ALA A 118 18.80 -15.77 -10.32
N ALA A 119 19.06 -14.51 -9.97
CA ALA A 119 20.40 -13.93 -10.02
C ALA A 119 21.35 -14.61 -9.03
N VAL A 120 20.88 -14.85 -7.79
CA VAL A 120 21.69 -15.52 -6.76
C VAL A 120 21.96 -16.99 -7.13
N ALA A 121 20.98 -17.69 -7.71
CA ALA A 121 21.16 -19.07 -8.16
C ALA A 121 22.26 -19.25 -9.24
N HIS A 122 22.53 -18.22 -10.05
CA HIS A 122 23.63 -18.26 -11.01
C HIS A 122 25.02 -18.22 -10.35
N SER A 123 25.13 -17.66 -9.16
CA SER A 123 26.38 -17.46 -8.43
C SER A 123 26.55 -18.44 -7.26
N CYS A 124 25.51 -19.20 -6.92
CA CYS A 124 25.48 -20.11 -5.78
C CYS A 124 25.45 -21.58 -6.21
N THR A 125 25.90 -22.43 -5.31
CA THR A 125 25.55 -23.86 -5.32
C THR A 125 24.04 -23.99 -5.09
N ASP A 126 23.50 -25.20 -5.27
CA ASP A 126 22.06 -25.41 -5.07
C ASP A 126 21.56 -24.91 -3.69
N PHE A 127 20.39 -24.25 -3.68
CA PHE A 127 19.83 -23.71 -2.44
C PHE A 127 19.46 -24.81 -1.45
N HIS A 128 19.79 -24.61 -0.19
CA HIS A 128 19.31 -25.47 0.90
C HIS A 128 17.77 -25.58 0.86
N PRO A 129 17.17 -26.75 1.21
CA PRO A 129 15.71 -26.94 1.14
C PRO A 129 14.90 -25.86 1.86
N GLU A 130 15.38 -25.39 3.01
CA GLU A 130 14.73 -24.31 3.79
C GLU A 130 14.69 -22.99 3.01
N ILE A 131 15.79 -22.62 2.33
CA ILE A 131 15.86 -21.44 1.47
C ILE A 131 14.94 -21.60 0.26
N LYS A 132 14.92 -22.78 -0.39
CA LYS A 132 13.99 -23.04 -1.51
C LYS A 132 12.53 -22.91 -1.09
N ALA A 133 12.17 -23.49 0.06
CA ALA A 133 10.82 -23.39 0.59
C ALA A 133 10.41 -21.94 0.88
N ALA A 134 11.30 -21.14 1.48
CA ALA A 134 11.07 -19.74 1.76
C ALA A 134 10.91 -18.90 0.50
N VAL A 135 11.72 -19.14 -0.53
CA VAL A 135 11.60 -18.48 -1.84
C VAL A 135 10.24 -18.79 -2.47
N THR A 136 9.87 -20.08 -2.52
CA THR A 136 8.58 -20.51 -3.09
C THR A 136 7.40 -19.90 -2.34
N ALA A 137 7.44 -19.92 -1.02
CA ALA A 137 6.38 -19.33 -0.19
C ALA A 137 6.22 -17.83 -0.42
N GLY A 138 7.32 -17.07 -0.47
CA GLY A 138 7.29 -15.65 -0.74
C GLY A 138 6.74 -15.33 -2.14
N GLN A 139 7.18 -16.06 -3.16
CA GLN A 139 6.68 -15.91 -4.53
C GLN A 139 5.19 -16.27 -4.65
N SER A 140 4.76 -17.36 -4.02
CA SER A 140 3.35 -17.75 -4.01
C SER A 140 2.44 -16.75 -3.28
N ALA A 141 3.00 -16.01 -2.31
CA ALA A 141 2.31 -14.90 -1.64
C ALA A 141 2.34 -13.59 -2.45
N GLY A 142 2.93 -13.58 -3.65
CA GLY A 142 3.06 -12.42 -4.50
C GLY A 142 4.01 -11.35 -3.97
N LEU A 143 4.95 -11.74 -3.11
CA LEU A 143 5.96 -10.84 -2.55
C LEU A 143 7.20 -10.79 -3.44
N THR A 144 7.89 -9.66 -3.41
CA THR A 144 9.22 -9.56 -4.01
C THR A 144 10.22 -10.29 -3.11
N VAL A 145 10.87 -11.31 -3.65
CA VAL A 145 11.80 -12.15 -2.89
C VAL A 145 13.23 -11.75 -3.20
N ALA A 146 14.01 -11.43 -2.17
CA ALA A 146 15.45 -11.23 -2.22
C ALA A 146 16.16 -12.33 -1.42
N VAL A 147 17.24 -12.89 -2.00
CA VAL A 147 18.08 -13.91 -1.35
C VAL A 147 19.44 -13.29 -1.03
N LEU A 148 19.94 -13.52 0.18
CA LEU A 148 21.28 -13.15 0.59
C LEU A 148 22.18 -14.37 0.58
N ALA A 149 23.35 -14.23 -0.04
CA ALA A 149 24.37 -15.27 -0.07
C ALA A 149 25.74 -14.72 0.38
N TRP A 150 26.55 -15.57 1.06
CA TRP A 150 27.97 -15.36 1.33
C TRP A 150 28.81 -16.38 0.53
N ASP A 151 29.80 -15.90 -0.19
CA ASP A 151 30.74 -16.73 -0.97
C ASP A 151 30.05 -17.88 -1.73
N GLY A 152 28.89 -17.59 -2.34
CA GLY A 152 28.11 -18.56 -3.12
C GLY A 152 27.24 -19.53 -2.31
N VAL A 153 27.01 -19.27 -1.03
CA VAL A 153 26.05 -20.02 -0.17
C VAL A 153 24.90 -19.13 0.25
N ALA A 154 23.68 -19.48 -0.14
CA ALA A 154 22.47 -18.73 0.23
C ALA A 154 22.10 -18.96 1.70
N LEU A 155 22.01 -17.89 2.49
CA LEU A 155 21.84 -17.93 3.94
C LEU A 155 20.51 -17.32 4.42
N ALA A 156 19.96 -16.38 3.67
CA ALA A 156 18.71 -15.73 4.08
C ALA A 156 17.82 -15.42 2.87
N VAL A 157 16.53 -15.36 3.15
CA VAL A 157 15.47 -14.94 2.23
C VAL A 157 14.69 -13.81 2.88
N PHE A 158 14.50 -12.72 2.16
CA PHE A 158 13.65 -11.60 2.55
C PHE A 158 12.48 -11.53 1.58
N ALA A 159 11.27 -11.73 2.07
CA ALA A 159 10.04 -11.55 1.31
C ALA A 159 9.51 -10.13 1.59
N VAL A 160 9.56 -9.29 0.58
CA VAL A 160 9.31 -7.85 0.68
C VAL A 160 8.03 -7.50 -0.07
N GLY A 161 7.18 -6.73 0.56
CA GLY A 161 5.93 -6.27 -0.05
C GLY A 161 5.44 -4.98 0.59
N ASP A 162 4.46 -4.40 -0.05
CA ASP A 162 3.75 -3.25 0.48
C ASP A 162 2.72 -3.73 1.51
N GLN A 163 2.79 -3.20 2.71
CA GLN A 163 1.98 -3.66 3.84
C GLN A 163 0.58 -3.06 3.77
N LEU A 164 -0.46 -3.88 3.95
CA LEU A 164 -1.82 -3.40 4.12
C LEU A 164 -1.91 -2.48 5.36
N LYS A 165 -2.67 -1.41 5.24
CA LYS A 165 -2.98 -0.53 6.37
C LYS A 165 -3.77 -1.30 7.43
N ASN A 166 -3.46 -1.06 8.68
CA ASN A 166 -4.07 -1.76 9.82
C ASN A 166 -5.60 -1.59 9.88
N ASP A 167 -6.11 -0.48 9.34
CA ASP A 167 -7.53 -0.14 9.33
C ASP A 167 -8.24 -0.52 8.02
N ALA A 168 -7.56 -1.14 7.05
CA ALA A 168 -8.12 -1.45 5.73
C ALA A 168 -9.35 -2.37 5.81
N ALA A 169 -9.24 -3.52 6.48
CA ALA A 169 -10.35 -4.47 6.62
C ALA A 169 -11.53 -3.86 7.39
N GLN A 170 -11.25 -3.10 8.45
CA GLN A 170 -12.30 -2.43 9.23
C GLN A 170 -13.01 -1.36 8.40
N THR A 171 -12.28 -0.62 7.57
CA THR A 171 -12.85 0.40 6.69
C THR A 171 -13.73 -0.22 5.61
N VAL A 172 -13.28 -1.31 4.97
CA VAL A 172 -14.06 -2.05 3.97
C VAL A 172 -15.38 -2.55 4.60
N SER A 173 -15.31 -3.20 5.76
CA SER A 173 -16.50 -3.67 6.49
C SER A 173 -17.45 -2.52 6.86
N ALA A 174 -16.94 -1.36 7.26
CA ALA A 174 -17.75 -0.19 7.58
C ALA A 174 -18.45 0.38 6.33
N LEU A 175 -17.80 0.40 5.17
CA LEU A 175 -18.41 0.80 3.90
C LEU A 175 -19.55 -0.14 3.50
N GLN A 176 -19.31 -1.45 3.57
CA GLN A 176 -20.35 -2.48 3.31
C GLN A 176 -21.55 -2.31 4.24
N SER A 177 -21.31 -2.03 5.53
CA SER A 177 -22.36 -1.73 6.51
C SER A 177 -23.16 -0.46 6.18
N MET A 178 -22.60 0.47 5.41
CA MET A 178 -23.26 1.67 4.90
C MET A 178 -24.01 1.40 3.58
N GLY A 179 -24.00 0.17 3.06
CA GLY A 179 -24.60 -0.20 1.78
C GLY A 179 -23.74 0.17 0.57
N ILE A 180 -22.44 0.43 0.78
CA ILE A 180 -21.49 0.82 -0.27
C ILE A 180 -20.69 -0.40 -0.69
N THR A 181 -20.66 -0.72 -1.98
CA THR A 181 -19.95 -1.86 -2.55
C THR A 181 -18.49 -1.50 -2.82
N PRO A 182 -17.51 -2.15 -2.13
CA PRO A 182 -16.09 -1.92 -2.37
C PRO A 182 -15.59 -2.72 -3.58
N TRP A 183 -14.75 -2.08 -4.40
CA TRP A 183 -14.01 -2.68 -5.51
C TRP A 183 -12.51 -2.51 -5.28
N LEU A 184 -11.72 -3.51 -5.67
CA LEU A 184 -10.27 -3.44 -5.73
C LEU A 184 -9.81 -3.45 -7.18
N VAL A 185 -9.07 -2.43 -7.60
CA VAL A 185 -8.47 -2.34 -8.94
C VAL A 185 -6.97 -2.14 -8.79
N THR A 186 -6.17 -3.12 -9.24
CA THR A 186 -4.70 -3.12 -9.03
C THR A 186 -3.95 -3.62 -10.25
N GLY A 187 -2.74 -3.12 -10.46
CA GLY A 187 -1.82 -3.63 -11.48
C GLY A 187 -1.16 -4.98 -11.15
N ASP A 188 -1.39 -5.51 -9.94
CA ASP A 188 -0.80 -6.80 -9.53
C ASP A 188 -1.41 -7.99 -10.26
N SER A 189 -0.76 -9.16 -10.09
CA SER A 189 -1.30 -10.44 -10.58
C SER A 189 -2.62 -10.82 -9.90
N ALA A 190 -3.36 -11.73 -10.53
CA ALA A 190 -4.66 -12.17 -10.02
C ALA A 190 -4.54 -12.82 -8.63
N GLU A 191 -3.47 -13.56 -8.38
CA GLU A 191 -3.22 -14.23 -7.10
C GLU A 191 -3.01 -13.20 -5.97
N VAL A 192 -2.20 -12.17 -6.22
CA VAL A 192 -1.93 -11.09 -5.26
C VAL A 192 -3.20 -10.29 -4.99
N ALA A 193 -3.92 -9.91 -6.04
CA ALA A 193 -5.16 -9.16 -5.92
C ALA A 193 -6.22 -9.93 -5.11
N ALA A 194 -6.39 -11.24 -5.38
CA ALA A 194 -7.31 -12.10 -4.64
C ALA A 194 -6.91 -12.26 -3.17
N SER A 195 -5.61 -12.41 -2.88
CA SER A 195 -5.10 -12.47 -1.50
C SER A 195 -5.40 -11.19 -0.71
N VAL A 196 -5.13 -10.03 -1.31
CA VAL A 196 -5.43 -8.72 -0.70
C VAL A 196 -6.93 -8.57 -0.48
N ALA A 197 -7.75 -8.85 -1.50
CA ALA A 197 -9.21 -8.75 -1.43
C ALA A 197 -9.79 -9.63 -0.30
N SER A 198 -9.35 -10.89 -0.23
CA SER A 198 -9.74 -11.81 0.84
C SER A 198 -9.36 -11.27 2.23
N THR A 199 -8.17 -10.69 2.38
CA THR A 199 -7.69 -10.15 3.65
C THR A 199 -8.52 -8.95 4.11
N VAL A 200 -8.92 -8.08 3.17
CA VAL A 200 -9.69 -6.87 3.51
C VAL A 200 -11.21 -7.08 3.46
N GLY A 201 -11.68 -8.24 2.97
CA GLY A 201 -13.11 -8.58 2.90
C GLY A 201 -13.82 -8.03 1.66
N ILE A 202 -13.13 -7.93 0.53
CA ILE A 202 -13.72 -7.59 -0.79
C ILE A 202 -14.00 -8.88 -1.55
N ASP A 203 -15.21 -9.02 -2.10
CA ASP A 203 -15.60 -10.19 -2.88
C ASP A 203 -14.80 -10.28 -4.19
N ASN A 204 -14.42 -11.50 -4.60
CA ASN A 204 -13.60 -11.72 -5.80
C ASN A 204 -14.23 -11.19 -7.10
N GLU A 205 -15.55 -11.10 -7.17
CA GLU A 205 -16.26 -10.52 -8.31
C GLU A 205 -16.05 -9.00 -8.47
N HIS A 206 -15.61 -8.35 -7.39
CA HIS A 206 -15.28 -6.92 -7.34
C HIS A 206 -13.77 -6.67 -7.41
N VAL A 207 -12.99 -7.62 -7.92
CA VAL A 207 -11.53 -7.50 -8.04
C VAL A 207 -11.11 -7.45 -9.50
N VAL A 208 -10.35 -6.43 -9.85
CA VAL A 208 -9.72 -6.30 -11.18
C VAL A 208 -8.21 -6.26 -11.00
N SER A 209 -7.55 -7.32 -11.47
CA SER A 209 -6.09 -7.49 -11.44
C SER A 209 -5.46 -7.07 -12.78
N ALA A 210 -4.14 -6.97 -12.80
CA ALA A 210 -3.34 -6.58 -13.97
C ALA A 210 -3.87 -5.32 -14.68
N ALA A 211 -4.46 -4.40 -13.89
CA ALA A 211 -5.09 -3.19 -14.40
C ALA A 211 -4.03 -2.14 -14.74
N MET A 212 -3.97 -1.76 -16.00
CA MET A 212 -3.26 -0.58 -16.46
C MET A 212 -4.05 0.70 -16.12
N PRO A 213 -3.44 1.89 -16.17
CA PRO A 213 -4.14 3.15 -15.89
C PRO A 213 -5.43 3.33 -16.73
N GLU A 214 -5.40 2.93 -18.01
CA GLU A 214 -6.55 2.97 -18.90
C GLU A 214 -7.66 1.99 -18.47
N THR A 215 -7.27 0.85 -17.91
CA THR A 215 -8.22 -0.14 -17.37
C THR A 215 -8.92 0.41 -16.12
N LYS A 216 -8.20 1.11 -15.24
CA LYS A 216 -8.79 1.76 -14.05
C LYS A 216 -9.84 2.79 -14.46
N LEU A 217 -9.53 3.62 -15.45
CA LEU A 217 -10.48 4.57 -16.03
C LEU A 217 -11.72 3.85 -16.59
N ALA A 218 -11.51 2.83 -17.43
CA ALA A 218 -12.60 2.08 -18.05
C ALA A 218 -13.54 1.40 -17.04
N ILE A 219 -13.00 0.92 -15.91
CA ILE A 219 -13.81 0.34 -14.82
C ILE A 219 -14.70 1.41 -14.17
N VAL A 220 -14.15 2.59 -13.87
CA VAL A 220 -14.91 3.69 -13.28
C VAL A 220 -16.04 4.11 -14.25
N GLU A 221 -15.74 4.30 -15.55
CA GLU A 221 -16.73 4.67 -16.57
C GLU A 221 -17.80 3.59 -16.74
N ARG A 222 -17.43 2.32 -16.73
CA ARG A 222 -18.37 1.19 -16.81
C ARG A 222 -19.34 1.22 -15.62
N LEU A 223 -18.86 1.30 -14.38
CA LEU A 223 -19.69 1.34 -13.18
C LEU A 223 -20.66 2.53 -13.23
N LYS A 224 -20.20 3.69 -13.68
CA LYS A 224 -21.06 4.86 -13.88
C LYS A 224 -22.13 4.63 -14.96
N SER A 225 -21.77 3.97 -16.07
CA SER A 225 -22.74 3.64 -17.13
C SER A 225 -23.80 2.63 -16.68
N GLU A 226 -23.49 1.81 -15.67
CA GLU A 226 -24.42 0.91 -14.98
C GLU A 226 -25.33 1.63 -13.97
N GLY A 227 -25.19 2.97 -13.84
CA GLY A 227 -26.00 3.81 -12.95
C GLY A 227 -25.48 3.89 -11.52
N ARG A 228 -24.24 3.45 -11.27
CA ARG A 228 -23.60 3.55 -9.97
C ARG A 228 -23.07 4.97 -9.70
N CYS A 229 -23.11 5.39 -8.46
CA CYS A 229 -22.45 6.61 -7.99
C CYS A 229 -21.08 6.22 -7.40
N VAL A 230 -20.04 6.45 -8.18
CA VAL A 230 -18.70 5.91 -7.95
C VAL A 230 -17.82 6.91 -7.21
N LEU A 231 -17.30 6.50 -6.05
CA LEU A 231 -16.16 7.10 -5.39
C LEU A 231 -14.87 6.38 -5.78
N MET A 232 -13.90 7.11 -6.33
CA MET A 232 -12.53 6.60 -6.52
C MET A 232 -11.63 7.08 -5.38
N VAL A 233 -10.88 6.15 -4.78
CA VAL A 233 -9.88 6.43 -3.75
C VAL A 233 -8.52 5.95 -4.24
N GLY A 234 -7.54 6.84 -4.33
CA GLY A 234 -6.21 6.55 -4.87
C GLY A 234 -5.11 7.44 -4.28
N ASP A 235 -3.86 7.14 -4.61
CA ASP A 235 -2.71 8.00 -4.31
C ASP A 235 -2.34 8.94 -5.47
N GLY A 236 -2.91 8.69 -6.64
CA GLY A 236 -2.84 9.50 -7.86
C GLY A 236 -1.55 9.39 -8.66
N ILE A 237 -0.64 8.50 -8.32
CA ILE A 237 0.56 8.30 -9.15
C ILE A 237 0.15 7.74 -10.53
N ASN A 238 -0.77 6.77 -10.53
CA ASN A 238 -1.26 6.11 -11.75
C ASN A 238 -2.78 6.25 -11.97
N ASP A 239 -3.47 6.99 -11.09
CA ASP A 239 -4.92 6.99 -10.99
C ASP A 239 -5.57 8.32 -11.35
N ALA A 240 -4.80 9.34 -11.76
CA ALA A 240 -5.30 10.70 -11.99
C ALA A 240 -6.49 10.74 -12.97
N ALA A 241 -6.45 9.94 -14.04
CA ALA A 241 -7.56 9.84 -14.99
C ALA A 241 -8.81 9.20 -14.36
N ALA A 242 -8.66 8.12 -13.60
CA ALA A 242 -9.76 7.46 -12.91
C ALA A 242 -10.36 8.33 -11.79
N LEU A 243 -9.51 9.05 -11.03
CA LEU A 243 -9.94 10.04 -10.03
C LEU A 243 -10.79 11.14 -10.67
N THR A 244 -10.34 11.68 -11.82
CA THR A 244 -11.08 12.73 -12.53
C THR A 244 -12.39 12.23 -13.12
N ALA A 245 -12.46 10.98 -13.56
CA ALA A 245 -13.65 10.39 -14.19
C ALA A 245 -14.72 9.97 -13.17
N ALA A 246 -14.39 9.74 -11.93
CA ALA A 246 -15.32 9.34 -10.87
C ALA A 246 -16.36 10.45 -10.58
N ASP A 247 -17.49 10.07 -9.97
CA ASP A 247 -18.48 11.06 -9.51
C ASP A 247 -17.96 11.83 -8.30
N LEU A 248 -17.19 11.14 -7.46
CA LEU A 248 -16.45 11.71 -6.33
C LEU A 248 -15.05 11.10 -6.30
N SER A 249 -14.05 11.90 -6.00
CA SER A 249 -12.67 11.45 -5.88
C SER A 249 -12.06 11.84 -4.54
N MET A 250 -11.29 10.90 -3.96
CA MET A 250 -10.52 11.12 -2.74
C MET A 250 -9.07 10.73 -2.97
N ALA A 251 -8.15 11.67 -2.74
CA ALA A 251 -6.71 11.40 -2.76
C ALA A 251 -6.18 11.23 -1.35
N MET A 252 -5.30 10.23 -1.16
CA MET A 252 -4.53 10.09 0.08
C MET A 252 -3.54 11.24 0.20
N GLY A 253 -3.40 11.83 1.40
CA GLY A 253 -2.51 12.99 1.62
C GLY A 253 -1.02 12.68 1.48
N THR A 254 -0.66 11.40 1.39
CA THR A 254 0.67 10.91 1.03
C THR A 254 0.88 10.81 -0.48
N GLY A 255 -0.16 11.07 -1.27
CA GLY A 255 -0.14 11.01 -2.73
C GLY A 255 0.65 12.15 -3.36
N THR A 256 0.73 12.11 -4.69
CA THR A 256 1.43 13.17 -5.46
C THR A 256 0.65 14.48 -5.49
N ASP A 257 1.34 15.60 -5.68
CA ASP A 257 0.71 16.92 -5.84
C ASP A 257 -0.33 16.94 -6.98
N THR A 258 -0.12 16.13 -8.02
CA THR A 258 -1.06 15.99 -9.14
C THR A 258 -2.37 15.30 -8.68
N ALA A 259 -2.28 14.28 -7.84
CA ALA A 259 -3.46 13.62 -7.27
C ALA A 259 -4.24 14.54 -6.35
N ILE A 260 -3.51 15.20 -5.47
CA ILE A 260 -4.08 16.16 -4.51
C ILE A 260 -4.83 17.27 -5.25
N SER A 261 -4.29 17.75 -6.37
CA SER A 261 -4.91 18.81 -7.18
C SER A 261 -6.09 18.31 -8.05
N SER A 262 -6.15 17.01 -8.34
CA SER A 262 -7.19 16.40 -9.20
C SER A 262 -8.37 15.83 -8.41
N ALA A 263 -8.22 15.65 -7.10
CA ALA A 263 -9.26 15.05 -6.26
C ALA A 263 -10.21 16.10 -5.67
N ASP A 264 -11.49 15.73 -5.53
CA ASP A 264 -12.50 16.55 -4.88
C ASP A 264 -12.24 16.70 -3.37
N ILE A 265 -11.66 15.67 -2.75
CA ILE A 265 -11.34 15.63 -1.32
C ILE A 265 -9.91 15.09 -1.13
N THR A 266 -9.10 15.80 -0.36
CA THR A 266 -7.80 15.32 0.08
C THR A 266 -7.86 14.83 1.53
N LEU A 267 -7.47 13.59 1.75
CA LEU A 267 -7.44 12.96 3.06
C LEU A 267 -6.09 13.22 3.72
N MET A 268 -6.03 14.18 4.63
CA MET A 268 -4.76 14.61 5.28
C MET A 268 -4.17 13.53 6.19
N ASN A 269 -4.97 12.59 6.67
CA ASN A 269 -4.52 11.43 7.44
C ASN A 269 -4.23 10.25 6.52
N SER A 270 -3.14 9.53 6.77
CA SER A 270 -2.76 8.32 6.03
C SER A 270 -3.69 7.12 6.27
N GLY A 271 -4.47 7.13 7.36
CA GLY A 271 -5.42 6.05 7.69
C GLY A 271 -6.62 6.03 6.73
N LEU A 272 -7.02 4.82 6.33
CA LEU A 272 -8.13 4.60 5.39
C LEU A 272 -9.50 4.94 6.04
N ALA A 273 -9.61 4.89 7.37
CA ALA A 273 -10.80 5.32 8.13
C ALA A 273 -11.19 6.78 7.87
N SER A 274 -10.27 7.60 7.34
CA SER A 274 -10.56 8.97 6.91
C SER A 274 -11.58 9.03 5.77
N VAL A 275 -11.67 8.01 4.91
CA VAL A 275 -12.72 7.87 3.87
C VAL A 275 -14.10 7.84 4.50
N ILE A 276 -14.29 6.99 5.53
CA ILE A 276 -15.57 6.90 6.27
C ILE A 276 -15.91 8.23 6.93
N SER A 277 -14.90 8.85 7.54
CA SER A 277 -15.07 10.14 8.23
C SER A 277 -15.50 11.23 7.26
N ALA A 278 -14.88 11.30 6.08
CA ALA A 278 -15.24 12.26 5.03
C ALA A 278 -16.67 12.05 4.51
N LEU A 279 -17.06 10.79 4.23
CA LEU A 279 -18.42 10.46 3.79
C LEU A 279 -19.47 10.83 4.86
N LYS A 280 -19.27 10.43 6.12
CA LYS A 280 -20.19 10.75 7.23
C LYS A 280 -20.28 12.26 7.49
N LEU A 281 -19.15 12.98 7.44
CA LEU A 281 -19.12 14.42 7.60
C LEU A 281 -19.89 15.12 6.48
N SER A 282 -19.69 14.72 5.23
CA SER A 282 -20.39 15.25 4.06
C SER A 282 -21.91 15.04 4.18
N GLN A 283 -22.35 13.83 4.55
CA GLN A 283 -23.76 13.50 4.78
C GLN A 283 -24.38 14.34 5.90
N LYS A 284 -23.67 14.49 7.03
CA LYS A 284 -24.13 15.28 8.18
C LYS A 284 -24.22 16.77 7.84
N THR A 285 -23.23 17.30 7.15
CA THR A 285 -23.20 18.71 6.72
C THR A 285 -24.35 19.01 5.77
N LEU A 286 -24.59 18.16 4.78
CA LEU A 286 -25.70 18.32 3.84
C LEU A 286 -27.06 18.29 4.56
N LYS A 287 -27.24 17.39 5.56
CA LYS A 287 -28.45 17.33 6.37
C LYS A 287 -28.70 18.65 7.13
N ILE A 288 -27.63 19.23 7.70
CA ILE A 288 -27.72 20.51 8.42
C ILE A 288 -28.07 21.64 7.44
N ILE A 289 -27.44 21.70 6.28
CA ILE A 289 -27.74 22.71 5.25
C ILE A 289 -29.22 22.65 4.85
N ARG A 290 -29.74 21.45 4.53
CA ARG A 290 -31.14 21.25 4.15
C ARG A 290 -32.10 21.64 5.27
N LEU A 291 -31.77 21.31 6.51
CA LEU A 291 -32.57 21.71 7.68
C LEU A 291 -32.60 23.22 7.83
N ASN A 292 -31.47 23.90 7.73
CA ASN A 292 -31.37 25.35 7.81
C ASN A 292 -32.16 26.05 6.69
N MET A 293 -32.06 25.52 5.46
CA MET A 293 -32.87 26.01 4.33
C MET A 293 -34.38 25.82 4.59
N GLY A 294 -34.77 24.66 5.15
CA GLY A 294 -36.15 24.39 5.53
C GLY A 294 -36.67 25.41 6.57
N TRP A 295 -35.91 25.69 7.62
CA TRP A 295 -36.22 26.68 8.60
C TRP A 295 -36.35 28.10 8.03
N ALA A 296 -35.42 28.48 7.14
CA ALA A 296 -35.46 29.76 6.44
C ALA A 296 -36.74 29.90 5.58
N LEU A 297 -37.15 28.83 4.89
CA LEU A 297 -38.38 28.81 4.11
C LEU A 297 -39.60 28.95 5.02
N ILE A 298 -39.69 28.17 6.10
CA ILE A 298 -40.79 28.21 7.07
C ILE A 298 -40.89 29.60 7.68
N TYR A 299 -39.80 30.22 8.09
CA TYR A 299 -39.77 31.57 8.62
C TYR A 299 -40.37 32.58 7.62
N ASN A 300 -39.97 32.50 6.34
CA ASN A 300 -40.50 33.40 5.31
C ASN A 300 -41.99 33.15 5.01
N VAL A 301 -42.40 31.87 4.93
CA VAL A 301 -43.81 31.51 4.65
C VAL A 301 -44.76 31.94 5.78
N ILE A 302 -44.29 31.87 7.02
CA ILE A 302 -45.10 32.25 8.19
C ILE A 302 -44.90 33.74 8.54
N GLY A 303 -43.67 34.23 8.56
CA GLY A 303 -43.32 35.57 9.00
C GLY A 303 -43.84 36.68 8.07
N LEU A 304 -43.72 36.47 6.73
CA LEU A 304 -44.19 37.47 5.76
C LEU A 304 -45.70 37.75 5.84
N PRO A 305 -46.61 36.74 5.89
CA PRO A 305 -48.03 36.96 6.07
C PRO A 305 -48.35 37.65 7.40
N ILE A 306 -47.71 37.24 8.49
CA ILE A 306 -47.92 37.84 9.83
C ILE A 306 -47.49 39.32 9.82
N ALA A 307 -46.36 39.64 9.19
CA ALA A 307 -45.92 41.01 9.01
C ALA A 307 -46.88 41.84 8.13
N ALA A 308 -47.35 41.25 7.01
CA ALA A 308 -48.30 41.89 6.08
C ALA A 308 -49.65 42.19 6.74
N LEU A 309 -50.07 41.37 7.71
CA LEU A 309 -51.27 41.57 8.49
C LEU A 309 -51.08 42.58 9.64
N GLY A 310 -49.90 43.16 9.78
CA GLY A 310 -49.63 44.14 10.84
C GLY A 310 -49.52 43.55 12.25
N LEU A 311 -49.39 42.21 12.36
CA LEU A 311 -49.32 41.51 13.63
C LEU A 311 -47.92 41.50 14.27
N LEU A 312 -46.88 41.93 13.54
CA LEU A 312 -45.55 42.15 14.06
C LEU A 312 -45.38 43.60 14.49
N THR A 313 -45.41 43.86 15.79
CA THR A 313 -45.03 45.16 16.34
C THR A 313 -43.50 45.22 16.48
N PRO A 314 -42.84 46.29 15.99
CA PRO A 314 -41.43 46.49 16.29
C PRO A 314 -41.28 46.72 17.81
N LEU A 315 -40.36 45.96 18.43
CA LEU A 315 -39.90 46.16 19.81
C LEU A 315 -39.00 47.38 19.87
#